data_78d10b35459d8b2756f4038d0e75dfd9
#
_entry.id   78d10b35459d8b2756f4038d0e75dfd9
#
_cell.length_a   1.000
_cell.length_b   1.000
_cell.length_c   1.000
_cell.angle_alpha   90.00
_cell.angle_beta   90.00
_cell.angle_gamma   90.00
#
_symmetry.space_group_name_H-M   'P 1'
#
loop_
_entity.id
_entity.type
_entity.pdbx_description
1 polymer ?
#
loop_
_entity_poly.entity_id
_entity_poly.type
_entity_poly.pdbx_seq_one_letter_code
_entity_poly.pdbx_strand_id
1 'polypeptide(L)'
;GRRIMIAWMKSWDACVIPNSQDWQGMMTLPRELELKDGKIWQTPVREIEKYHKNPCRYDHAEINQETTLCGIEGRTIDLTVLLEEDEFQTFSMKLAANKEYETSFTYHKAENMLEIDRTYCGVTKDVVCVRKLKISNPEGLKKMRFILDRQSIELFLNDGEQVATTAICTPLEAQEIHFYSDKKIHINAEKYDIMSASEKNAFMHSANDEIIE
;
A
#
# COMPACT_ATOMS: atom_id res chain seq x y z
N GLY A 1 -1.23 -2.82 -27.59
CA GLY A 1 -1.75 -3.64 -26.51
C GLY A 1 -1.07 -3.34 -25.20
N ARG A 2 -1.70 -3.68 -24.09
CA ARG A 2 -1.14 -3.49 -22.72
C ARG A 2 0.02 -4.46 -22.50
N ARG A 3 1.01 -4.03 -21.74
CA ARG A 3 2.06 -4.89 -21.20
C ARG A 3 1.80 -5.12 -19.73
N ILE A 4 1.68 -6.36 -19.32
CA ILE A 4 1.41 -6.75 -17.94
C ILE A 4 2.60 -7.51 -17.39
N MET A 5 3.02 -7.16 -16.19
CA MET A 5 4.08 -7.82 -15.43
C MET A 5 3.48 -8.43 -14.17
N ILE A 6 3.91 -9.63 -13.85
CA ILE A 6 3.73 -10.27 -12.54
C ILE A 6 5.13 -10.75 -12.13
N ALA A 7 5.54 -10.46 -10.91
CA ALA A 7 6.84 -10.83 -10.40
C ALA A 7 6.72 -11.67 -9.12
N TRP A 8 7.73 -12.47 -8.86
CA TRP A 8 7.83 -13.23 -7.63
C TRP A 8 8.39 -12.34 -6.50
N MET A 9 7.72 -12.32 -5.34
CA MET A 9 8.07 -11.44 -4.23
C MET A 9 9.13 -11.99 -3.29
N LYS A 10 9.50 -13.25 -3.39
CA LYS A 10 10.42 -13.88 -2.44
C LYS A 10 11.81 -14.06 -3.03
N SER A 11 12.82 -14.01 -2.14
CA SER A 11 14.17 -14.46 -2.42
C SER A 11 14.33 -15.93 -2.03
N TRP A 12 15.22 -16.66 -2.70
CA TRP A 12 15.59 -18.03 -2.36
C TRP A 12 16.19 -18.14 -0.96
N ASP A 13 16.89 -17.10 -0.52
CA ASP A 13 17.65 -17.08 0.72
C ASP A 13 16.84 -16.57 1.92
N ALA A 14 15.62 -16.06 1.69
CA ALA A 14 14.81 -15.47 2.73
C ALA A 14 13.57 -16.32 3.03
N CYS A 15 13.51 -16.87 4.23
CA CYS A 15 12.35 -17.58 4.75
C CYS A 15 11.43 -16.58 5.48
N VAL A 16 10.58 -15.88 4.72
CA VAL A 16 9.56 -14.96 5.28
C VAL A 16 8.21 -15.65 5.25
N ILE A 17 8.03 -16.65 6.13
CA ILE A 17 6.77 -17.37 6.25
C ILE A 17 6.46 -17.56 7.71
N PRO A 18 5.25 -17.24 8.17
CA PRO A 18 4.78 -17.69 9.47
C PRO A 18 4.85 -19.22 9.56
N ASN A 19 5.29 -19.75 10.69
CA ASN A 19 5.37 -21.19 10.93
C ASN A 19 4.01 -21.93 10.78
N SER A 20 2.92 -21.17 10.74
CA SER A 20 1.55 -21.65 10.56
C SER A 20 1.12 -21.86 9.11
N GLN A 21 2.02 -21.65 8.14
CA GLN A 21 1.70 -21.77 6.70
C GLN A 21 2.39 -22.95 6.06
N ASP A 22 1.61 -23.74 5.31
CA ASP A 22 2.08 -24.93 4.59
C ASP A 22 2.57 -24.62 3.16
N TRP A 23 2.55 -23.35 2.75
CA TRP A 23 2.93 -22.93 1.40
C TRP A 23 3.97 -21.80 1.41
N GLN A 24 4.74 -21.73 0.34
CA GLN A 24 5.74 -20.69 0.11
C GLN A 24 5.53 -19.99 -1.22
N GLY A 25 5.91 -18.72 -1.25
CA GLY A 25 5.91 -17.92 -2.45
C GLY A 25 4.70 -16.98 -2.50
N MET A 26 4.95 -15.79 -3.01
CA MET A 26 3.94 -14.79 -3.31
C MET A 26 4.27 -14.15 -4.65
N MET A 27 3.23 -13.78 -5.37
CA MET A 27 3.37 -12.99 -6.60
C MET A 27 2.94 -11.56 -6.31
N THR A 28 3.52 -10.60 -7.01
CA THR A 28 3.02 -9.23 -7.02
C THR A 28 1.62 -9.19 -7.63
N LEU A 29 0.87 -8.16 -7.31
CA LEU A 29 -0.28 -7.77 -8.11
C LEU A 29 0.15 -7.65 -9.59
N PRO A 30 -0.68 -8.04 -10.57
CA PRO A 30 -0.43 -7.72 -11.95
C PRO A 30 -0.32 -6.21 -12.14
N ARG A 31 0.74 -5.76 -12.82
CA ARG A 31 1.05 -4.34 -13.06
C ARG A 31 1.05 -4.03 -14.53
N GLU A 32 0.43 -2.92 -14.92
CA GLU A 32 0.59 -2.36 -16.25
C GLU A 32 1.91 -1.62 -16.35
N LEU A 33 2.64 -1.87 -17.44
CA LEU A 33 3.91 -1.21 -17.73
C LEU A 33 3.73 -0.20 -18.83
N GLU A 34 4.23 1.01 -18.60
CA GLU A 34 4.27 2.08 -19.57
C GLU A 34 5.68 2.69 -19.65
N LEU A 35 6.15 2.95 -20.85
CA LEU A 35 7.42 3.66 -21.05
C LEU A 35 7.12 5.16 -21.18
N LYS A 36 7.59 5.93 -20.21
CA LYS A 36 7.50 7.40 -20.19
C LYS A 36 8.88 8.00 -19.92
N ASP A 37 9.32 8.91 -20.74
CA ASP A 37 10.58 9.65 -20.60
C ASP A 37 11.81 8.75 -20.35
N GLY A 38 11.84 7.60 -21.05
CA GLY A 38 12.93 6.61 -20.93
C GLY A 38 12.87 5.75 -19.66
N LYS A 39 11.84 5.89 -18.83
CA LYS A 39 11.62 5.09 -17.61
C LYS A 39 10.41 4.18 -17.75
N ILE A 40 10.44 3.03 -17.09
CA ILE A 40 9.30 2.12 -16.99
C ILE A 40 8.46 2.54 -15.78
N TRP A 41 7.27 3.05 -16.05
CA TRP A 41 6.25 3.30 -15.03
C TRP A 41 5.42 2.04 -14.82
N GLN A 42 5.00 1.81 -13.58
CA GLN A 42 4.26 0.62 -13.18
C GLN A 42 3.02 1.04 -12.37
N THR A 43 1.87 0.63 -12.81
CA THR A 43 0.61 0.87 -12.09
C THR A 43 -0.11 -0.45 -11.84
N PRO A 44 -0.93 -0.57 -10.79
CA PRO A 44 -1.83 -1.71 -10.66
C PRO A 44 -2.67 -1.86 -11.93
N VAL A 45 -2.96 -3.10 -12.35
CA VAL A 45 -3.90 -3.29 -13.46
C VAL A 45 -5.24 -2.66 -13.14
N ARG A 46 -5.82 -1.96 -14.12
CA ARG A 46 -7.10 -1.26 -13.94
C ARG A 46 -8.26 -2.15 -13.53
N GLU A 47 -8.16 -3.43 -13.76
CA GLU A 47 -9.16 -4.42 -13.34
C GLU A 47 -9.35 -4.50 -11.83
N ILE A 48 -8.38 -4.04 -11.01
CA ILE A 48 -8.51 -4.00 -9.56
C ILE A 48 -9.69 -3.14 -9.11
N GLU A 49 -10.00 -2.07 -9.86
CA GLU A 49 -11.11 -1.16 -9.54
C GLU A 49 -12.47 -1.88 -9.53
N LYS A 50 -12.60 -2.99 -10.29
CA LYS A 50 -13.82 -3.81 -10.30
C LYS A 50 -14.02 -4.59 -8.99
N TYR A 51 -13.03 -4.61 -8.13
CA TYR A 51 -13.05 -5.28 -6.82
C TYR A 51 -13.19 -4.28 -5.66
N HIS A 52 -13.27 -2.98 -5.96
CA HIS A 52 -13.44 -1.95 -4.96
C HIS A 52 -14.83 -1.99 -4.34
N LYS A 53 -14.88 -1.89 -2.99
CA LYS A 53 -16.09 -1.72 -2.17
C LYS A 53 -15.81 -0.76 -1.01
N ASN A 54 -16.86 -0.30 -0.35
CA ASN A 54 -16.79 0.50 0.87
C ASN A 54 -15.81 1.70 0.73
N PRO A 55 -16.07 2.64 -0.19
CA PRO A 55 -15.22 3.81 -0.35
C PRO A 55 -15.22 4.66 0.93
N CYS A 56 -14.02 5.11 1.31
CA CYS A 56 -13.82 6.10 2.36
C CYS A 56 -12.90 7.20 1.82
N ARG A 57 -13.35 8.44 1.87
CA ARG A 57 -12.62 9.57 1.31
C ARG A 57 -12.50 10.70 2.32
N TYR A 58 -11.34 11.30 2.32
CA TYR A 58 -11.03 12.52 3.03
C TYR A 58 -10.43 13.53 2.05
N ASP A 59 -11.04 14.69 1.96
CA ASP A 59 -10.51 15.83 1.22
C ASP A 59 -9.97 16.82 2.25
N HIS A 60 -8.73 17.28 2.07
CA HIS A 60 -8.06 18.26 2.92
C HIS A 60 -8.05 17.87 4.41
N ALA A 61 -7.72 16.61 4.71
CA ALA A 61 -7.63 16.12 6.09
C ALA A 61 -6.37 16.66 6.77
N GLU A 62 -6.55 17.23 7.97
CA GLU A 62 -5.44 17.70 8.79
C GLU A 62 -4.70 16.53 9.44
N ILE A 63 -3.37 16.47 9.26
CA ILE A 63 -2.45 15.58 9.95
C ILE A 63 -1.49 16.42 10.77
N ASN A 64 -1.44 16.17 12.08
CA ASN A 64 -0.57 16.85 13.00
C ASN A 64 -0.13 15.88 14.10
N GLN A 65 1.17 15.60 14.18
CA GLN A 65 1.70 14.51 14.99
C GLN A 65 1.03 13.18 14.60
N GLU A 66 0.89 12.24 15.51
CA GLU A 66 0.21 10.98 15.23
C GLU A 66 -1.31 11.16 15.12
N THR A 67 -1.87 10.77 14.00
CA THR A 67 -3.28 10.98 13.65
C THR A 67 -3.85 9.71 13.02
N THR A 68 -5.09 9.37 13.32
CA THR A 68 -5.87 8.34 12.63
C THR A 68 -7.06 8.96 11.93
N LEU A 69 -7.47 8.41 10.80
CA LEU A 69 -8.66 8.83 10.07
C LEU A 69 -9.70 7.71 10.12
N CYS A 70 -10.88 8.01 10.63
CA CYS A 70 -11.95 7.03 10.81
C CYS A 70 -12.30 6.33 9.48
N GLY A 71 -12.32 5.01 9.44
CA GLY A 71 -12.59 4.22 8.24
C GLY A 71 -11.39 4.05 7.30
N ILE A 72 -10.25 4.70 7.56
CA ILE A 72 -8.99 4.42 6.89
C ILE A 72 -8.24 3.35 7.69
N GLU A 73 -8.64 2.12 7.50
CA GLU A 73 -8.11 0.91 8.13
C GLU A 73 -8.34 -0.32 7.24
N GLY A 74 -7.73 -1.44 7.53
CA GLY A 74 -7.96 -2.71 6.83
C GLY A 74 -6.70 -3.42 6.38
N ARG A 75 -6.87 -4.65 5.87
CA ARG A 75 -5.77 -5.56 5.46
C ARG A 75 -5.81 -5.95 4.00
N THR A 76 -6.95 -5.74 3.33
CA THR A 76 -7.09 -5.99 1.88
C THR A 76 -7.73 -4.74 1.29
N ILE A 77 -6.88 -3.75 1.01
CA ILE A 77 -7.31 -2.40 0.66
C ILE A 77 -6.47 -1.81 -0.47
N ASP A 78 -7.07 -0.85 -1.15
CA ASP A 78 -6.43 0.10 -2.05
C ASP A 78 -6.54 1.49 -1.42
N LEU A 79 -5.42 2.05 -0.98
CA LEU A 79 -5.35 3.34 -0.32
C LEU A 79 -4.47 4.30 -1.12
N THR A 80 -5.05 5.39 -1.57
CA THR A 80 -4.32 6.49 -2.20
C THR A 80 -4.23 7.67 -1.24
N VAL A 81 -3.03 8.22 -1.08
CA VAL A 81 -2.75 9.42 -0.29
C VAL A 81 -2.03 10.44 -1.16
N LEU A 82 -2.56 11.65 -1.21
CA LEU A 82 -1.97 12.81 -1.87
C LEU A 82 -1.51 13.79 -0.80
N LEU A 83 -0.23 14.14 -0.80
CA LEU A 83 0.32 15.18 0.05
C LEU A 83 0.06 16.54 -0.59
N GLU A 84 -0.51 17.47 0.16
CA GLU A 84 -0.63 18.85 -0.29
C GLU A 84 0.70 19.59 -0.16
N GLU A 85 0.80 20.79 -0.74
CA GLU A 85 2.03 21.59 -0.73
C GLU A 85 2.22 22.31 0.61
N ASP A 86 2.36 21.54 1.69
CA ASP A 86 2.60 22.05 3.03
C ASP A 86 4.10 22.00 3.41
N GLU A 87 4.47 22.79 4.41
CA GLU A 87 5.83 22.76 4.97
C GLU A 87 5.94 21.69 6.05
N PHE A 88 6.72 20.65 5.80
CA PHE A 88 7.08 19.60 6.75
C PHE A 88 8.49 19.07 6.45
N GLN A 89 9.10 18.39 7.41
CA GLN A 89 10.36 17.67 7.22
C GLN A 89 10.11 16.17 7.09
N THR A 90 9.17 15.65 7.87
CA THR A 90 8.87 14.22 7.95
C THR A 90 7.39 13.96 7.87
N PHE A 91 7.00 13.09 6.93
CA PHE A 91 5.67 12.49 6.87
C PHE A 91 5.81 10.97 6.94
N SER A 92 5.01 10.33 7.78
CA SER A 92 5.07 8.88 7.95
C SER A 92 3.68 8.26 7.96
N MET A 93 3.62 7.03 7.47
CA MET A 93 2.46 6.16 7.59
C MET A 93 2.86 4.82 8.18
N LYS A 94 2.07 4.31 9.12
CA LYS A 94 2.17 2.95 9.65
C LYS A 94 0.98 2.17 9.12
N LEU A 95 1.23 1.02 8.53
CA LEU A 95 0.21 0.15 7.94
C LEU A 95 0.31 -1.25 8.54
N ALA A 96 -0.79 -1.99 8.44
CA ALA A 96 -0.90 -3.31 9.04
C ALA A 96 -0.49 -3.28 10.53
N ALA A 97 -0.99 -2.27 11.24
CA ALA A 97 -0.57 -1.92 12.58
C ALA A 97 -1.56 -2.36 13.65
N ASN A 98 -1.03 -2.55 14.84
CA ASN A 98 -1.70 -2.65 16.11
C ASN A 98 -0.67 -2.33 17.22
N LYS A 99 -0.94 -2.71 18.48
CA LYS A 99 -0.02 -2.46 19.61
C LYS A 99 1.35 -3.15 19.50
N GLU A 100 1.48 -4.22 18.70
CA GLU A 100 2.67 -5.07 18.63
C GLU A 100 3.34 -5.04 17.24
N TYR A 101 2.57 -4.74 16.22
CA TYR A 101 3.00 -4.86 14.83
C TYR A 101 2.82 -3.56 14.07
N GLU A 102 3.73 -3.29 13.15
CA GLU A 102 3.61 -2.20 12.17
C GLU A 102 4.59 -2.40 11.02
N THR A 103 4.29 -1.79 9.90
CA THR A 103 5.23 -1.53 8.81
C THR A 103 5.15 -0.03 8.49
N SER A 104 6.26 0.69 8.66
CA SER A 104 6.27 2.14 8.46
C SER A 104 6.88 2.56 7.13
N PHE A 105 6.36 3.65 6.61
CA PHE A 105 6.80 4.32 5.39
C PHE A 105 7.02 5.79 5.74
N THR A 106 8.27 6.20 5.86
CA THR A 106 8.65 7.55 6.31
C THR A 106 9.33 8.33 5.21
N TYR A 107 8.72 9.43 4.79
CA TYR A 107 9.29 10.34 3.80
C TYR A 107 10.03 11.48 4.50
N HIS A 108 11.32 11.59 4.23
CA HIS A 108 12.20 12.68 4.66
C HIS A 108 12.33 13.68 3.51
N LYS A 109 11.60 14.79 3.62
CA LYS A 109 11.45 15.76 2.52
C LYS A 109 12.78 16.43 2.12
N ALA A 110 13.58 16.86 3.08
CA ALA A 110 14.86 17.50 2.82
C ALA A 110 15.86 16.59 2.07
N GLU A 111 15.81 15.30 2.36
CA GLU A 111 16.67 14.29 1.72
C GLU A 111 16.05 13.73 0.44
N ASN A 112 14.77 14.02 0.19
CA ASN A 112 13.93 13.40 -0.84
C ASN A 112 14.03 11.87 -0.80
N MET A 113 13.90 11.31 0.39
CA MET A 113 14.13 9.90 0.72
C MET A 113 12.91 9.28 1.37
N LEU A 114 12.46 8.13 0.87
CA LEU A 114 11.48 7.27 1.53
C LEU A 114 12.21 6.14 2.24
N GLU A 115 11.99 6.02 3.53
CA GLU A 115 12.42 4.88 4.35
C GLU A 115 11.23 3.93 4.55
N ILE A 116 11.47 2.64 4.33
CA ILE A 116 10.51 1.56 4.59
C ILE A 116 11.09 0.70 5.69
N ASP A 117 10.45 0.70 6.86
CA ASP A 117 10.84 -0.10 8.01
C ASP A 117 9.77 -1.15 8.29
N ARG A 118 10.19 -2.40 8.23
CA ARG A 118 9.39 -3.58 8.51
C ARG A 118 9.88 -4.37 9.74
N THR A 119 10.62 -3.73 10.64
CA THR A 119 11.19 -4.39 11.82
C THR A 119 10.11 -5.08 12.66
N TYR A 120 8.93 -4.49 12.74
CA TYR A 120 7.79 -5.02 13.49
C TYR A 120 6.71 -5.63 12.60
N CYS A 121 7.04 -6.10 11.40
CA CYS A 121 6.07 -6.70 10.47
C CYS A 121 5.82 -8.20 10.69
N GLY A 122 6.15 -8.74 11.85
CA GLY A 122 6.04 -10.16 12.17
C GLY A 122 7.37 -10.90 11.94
N VAL A 123 7.43 -11.84 11.00
CA VAL A 123 8.66 -12.62 10.75
C VAL A 123 9.69 -11.78 9.99
N THR A 124 10.86 -11.59 10.61
CA THR A 124 11.96 -10.76 10.07
C THR A 124 13.28 -11.53 9.94
N LYS A 125 13.27 -12.84 10.17
CA LYS A 125 14.46 -13.67 10.06
C LYS A 125 15.01 -13.64 8.63
N ASP A 126 16.33 -13.45 8.51
CA ASP A 126 17.08 -13.51 7.25
C ASP A 126 16.66 -12.46 6.19
N VAL A 127 16.10 -11.33 6.62
CA VAL A 127 15.70 -10.25 5.72
C VAL A 127 16.19 -8.88 6.16
N VAL A 128 16.40 -7.99 5.19
CA VAL A 128 16.67 -6.57 5.46
C VAL A 128 15.36 -5.91 5.87
N CYS A 129 15.31 -5.43 7.12
CA CYS A 129 14.10 -4.81 7.66
C CYS A 129 13.94 -3.36 7.21
N VAL A 130 15.02 -2.59 7.15
CA VAL A 130 15.00 -1.18 6.76
C VAL A 130 15.57 -0.99 5.36
N ARG A 131 14.82 -0.33 4.49
CA ARG A 131 15.24 0.03 3.13
C ARG A 131 15.02 1.51 2.89
N LYS A 132 15.92 2.13 2.12
CA LYS A 132 15.84 3.53 1.72
C LYS A 132 15.73 3.64 0.22
N LEU A 133 14.77 4.41 -0.22
CA LEU A 133 14.47 4.67 -1.62
C LEU A 133 14.58 6.17 -1.89
N LYS A 134 15.53 6.57 -2.73
CA LYS A 134 15.62 7.95 -3.21
C LYS A 134 14.46 8.22 -4.15
N ILE A 135 13.67 9.26 -3.88
CA ILE A 135 12.60 9.69 -4.79
C ILE A 135 13.22 10.31 -6.02
N SER A 136 12.88 9.80 -7.20
CA SER A 136 13.44 10.25 -8.47
C SER A 136 12.81 11.54 -8.98
N ASN A 137 11.58 11.83 -8.56
CA ASN A 137 10.91 13.07 -8.95
C ASN A 137 11.60 14.28 -8.28
N PRO A 138 12.05 15.28 -9.03
CA PRO A 138 12.69 16.46 -8.48
C PRO A 138 11.77 17.32 -7.62
N GLU A 139 10.46 17.24 -7.85
CA GLU A 139 9.45 17.92 -7.04
C GLU A 139 9.09 17.15 -5.76
N GLY A 140 9.72 16.00 -5.53
CA GLY A 140 9.52 15.16 -4.36
C GLY A 140 8.38 14.18 -4.46
N LEU A 141 8.02 13.64 -3.32
CA LEU A 141 6.91 12.71 -3.16
C LEU A 141 5.61 13.48 -2.98
N LYS A 142 4.67 13.29 -3.91
CA LYS A 142 3.34 13.92 -3.88
C LYS A 142 2.21 12.91 -3.69
N LYS A 143 2.40 11.70 -4.20
CA LYS A 143 1.35 10.68 -4.19
C LYS A 143 1.90 9.31 -3.80
N MET A 144 1.17 8.65 -2.92
CA MET A 144 1.40 7.26 -2.53
C MET A 144 0.11 6.47 -2.73
N ARG A 145 0.18 5.36 -3.48
CA ARG A 145 -0.92 4.40 -3.57
C ARG A 145 -0.43 3.08 -3.01
N PHE A 146 -1.09 2.61 -1.99
CA PHE A 146 -0.80 1.36 -1.31
C PHE A 146 -1.85 0.31 -1.69
N ILE A 147 -1.38 -0.83 -2.16
CA ILE A 147 -2.21 -2.03 -2.24
C ILE A 147 -1.75 -2.97 -1.13
N LEU A 148 -2.61 -3.15 -0.14
CA LEU A 148 -2.38 -4.12 0.93
C LEU A 148 -3.12 -5.41 0.57
N ASP A 149 -2.41 -6.51 0.72
CA ASP A 149 -2.98 -7.84 0.78
C ASP A 149 -2.55 -8.52 2.09
N ARG A 150 -3.02 -9.69 2.36
CA ARG A 150 -2.82 -10.42 3.62
C ARG A 150 -1.37 -10.46 4.07
N GLN A 151 -0.43 -10.55 3.15
CA GLN A 151 1.00 -10.73 3.45
C GLN A 151 1.92 -9.81 2.62
N SER A 152 1.38 -8.79 2.01
CA SER A 152 2.18 -7.87 1.20
C SER A 152 1.64 -6.45 1.24
N ILE A 153 2.57 -5.51 1.04
CA ILE A 153 2.27 -4.11 0.76
C ILE A 153 3.00 -3.76 -0.53
N GLU A 154 2.24 -3.35 -1.54
CA GLU A 154 2.77 -2.80 -2.77
C GLU A 154 2.52 -1.30 -2.80
N LEU A 155 3.57 -0.52 -2.93
CA LEU A 155 3.53 0.95 -2.91
C LEU A 155 3.91 1.50 -4.28
N PHE A 156 3.03 2.30 -4.84
CA PHE A 156 3.22 3.02 -6.10
C PHE A 156 3.36 4.51 -5.79
N LEU A 157 4.49 5.09 -6.17
CA LEU A 157 4.86 6.47 -5.89
C LEU A 157 4.66 7.33 -7.14
N ASN A 158 4.08 8.52 -6.98
CA ASN A 158 3.88 9.50 -8.04
C ASN A 158 3.32 8.85 -9.32
N ASP A 159 2.15 8.18 -9.19
CA ASP A 159 1.46 7.47 -10.28
C ASP A 159 2.25 6.30 -10.91
N GLY A 160 3.16 5.71 -10.15
CA GLY A 160 3.93 4.53 -10.57
C GLY A 160 5.27 4.84 -11.21
N GLU A 161 5.78 6.06 -11.08
CA GLU A 161 7.15 6.42 -11.47
C GLU A 161 8.18 5.54 -10.74
N GLN A 162 7.91 5.22 -9.47
CA GLN A 162 8.68 4.27 -8.68
C GLN A 162 7.73 3.35 -7.91
N VAL A 163 8.19 2.13 -7.67
CA VAL A 163 7.41 1.11 -6.97
C VAL A 163 8.28 0.41 -5.93
N ALA A 164 7.71 0.18 -4.77
CA ALA A 164 8.31 -0.65 -3.73
C ALA A 164 7.35 -1.78 -3.35
N THR A 165 7.89 -2.95 -3.04
CA THR A 165 7.14 -4.13 -2.64
C THR A 165 7.76 -4.69 -1.37
N THR A 166 6.93 -4.98 -0.37
CA THR A 166 7.39 -5.61 0.85
C THR A 166 6.45 -6.71 1.32
N ALA A 167 7.01 -7.83 1.75
CA ALA A 167 6.27 -8.88 2.42
C ALA A 167 6.09 -8.52 3.91
N ILE A 168 4.93 -8.83 4.45
CA ILE A 168 4.59 -8.69 5.87
C ILE A 168 4.00 -9.99 6.39
N CYS A 169 4.16 -10.25 7.68
CA CYS A 169 3.66 -11.44 8.35
C CYS A 169 2.88 -11.11 9.63
N THR A 170 2.29 -9.93 9.66
CA THR A 170 1.44 -9.49 10.78
C THR A 170 0.13 -10.27 10.81
N PRO A 171 -0.46 -10.50 11.99
CA PRO A 171 -1.81 -11.02 12.11
C PRO A 171 -2.83 -10.17 11.33
N LEU A 172 -3.90 -10.78 10.84
CA LEU A 172 -4.92 -10.06 10.05
C LEU A 172 -5.72 -9.04 10.88
N GLU A 173 -5.67 -9.15 12.19
CA GLU A 173 -6.25 -8.21 13.16
C GLU A 173 -5.46 -6.91 13.28
N ALA A 174 -4.20 -6.87 12.82
CA ALA A 174 -3.42 -5.66 12.72
C ALA A 174 -3.87 -4.83 11.51
N GLN A 175 -4.97 -4.09 11.69
CA GLN A 175 -5.69 -3.37 10.61
C GLN A 175 -5.53 -1.86 10.68
N GLU A 176 -4.92 -1.35 11.75
CA GLU A 176 -4.78 0.08 11.97
C GLU A 176 -3.85 0.73 10.94
N ILE A 177 -4.19 1.96 10.58
CA ILE A 177 -3.37 2.85 9.75
C ILE A 177 -3.21 4.16 10.50
N HIS A 178 -1.95 4.53 10.76
CA HIS A 178 -1.60 5.77 11.43
C HIS A 178 -0.86 6.67 10.47
N PHE A 179 -1.14 7.96 10.57
CA PHE A 179 -0.43 9.03 9.86
C PHE A 179 0.37 9.83 10.89
N TYR A 180 1.51 10.34 10.48
CA TYR A 180 2.31 11.23 11.30
C TYR A 180 2.91 12.32 10.43
N SER A 181 2.95 13.53 10.97
CA SER A 181 3.76 14.63 10.43
C SER A 181 4.37 15.45 11.56
N ASP A 182 5.60 15.90 11.39
CA ASP A 182 6.29 16.79 12.35
C ASP A 182 5.74 18.21 12.34
N LYS A 183 4.98 18.57 11.34
CA LYS A 183 4.23 19.83 11.20
C LYS A 183 2.79 19.52 10.86
N LYS A 184 1.91 20.48 11.09
CA LYS A 184 0.54 20.44 10.60
C LYS A 184 0.56 20.50 9.07
N ILE A 185 -0.02 19.48 8.42
CA ILE A 185 -0.16 19.37 6.98
C ILE A 185 -1.58 18.93 6.61
N HIS A 186 -1.89 19.01 5.33
CA HIS A 186 -3.14 18.50 4.77
C HIS A 186 -2.86 17.42 3.74
N ILE A 187 -3.74 16.43 3.73
CA ILE A 187 -3.71 15.34 2.77
C ILE A 187 -5.09 15.10 2.17
N ASN A 188 -5.12 14.53 0.97
CA ASN A 188 -6.31 13.87 0.47
C ASN A 188 -6.07 12.36 0.56
N ALA A 189 -7.03 11.63 1.11
CA ALA A 189 -6.94 10.18 1.27
C ALA A 189 -8.19 9.51 0.70
N GLU A 190 -8.00 8.48 -0.12
CA GLU A 190 -9.07 7.67 -0.67
C GLU A 190 -8.76 6.20 -0.48
N LYS A 191 -9.66 5.48 0.19
CA LYS A 191 -9.52 4.06 0.49
C LYS A 191 -10.71 3.27 -0.03
N TYR A 192 -10.42 2.11 -0.59
CA TYR A 192 -11.38 1.06 -0.92
C TYR A 192 -10.98 -0.25 -0.25
N ASP A 193 -11.95 -1.01 0.20
CA ASP A 193 -11.74 -2.43 0.48
C ASP A 193 -11.69 -3.18 -0.86
N ILE A 194 -10.86 -4.21 -0.96
CA ILE A 194 -10.76 -5.05 -2.15
C ILE A 194 -11.50 -6.37 -1.87
N MET A 195 -12.53 -6.65 -2.65
CA MET A 195 -13.26 -7.92 -2.59
C MET A 195 -12.37 -9.08 -3.04
N SER A 196 -12.51 -10.23 -2.39
CA SER A 196 -12.01 -11.48 -2.93
C SER A 196 -12.79 -11.89 -4.19
N ALA A 197 -12.21 -12.78 -5.01
CA ALA A 197 -12.91 -13.30 -6.19
C ALA A 197 -14.21 -14.07 -5.83
N SER A 198 -14.23 -14.75 -4.68
CA SER A 198 -15.42 -15.43 -4.19
C SER A 198 -16.53 -14.48 -3.78
N GLU A 199 -16.21 -13.40 -3.05
CA GLU A 199 -17.17 -12.36 -2.68
C GLU A 199 -17.74 -11.66 -3.91
N LYS A 200 -16.90 -11.35 -4.91
CA LYS A 200 -17.36 -10.74 -6.15
C LYS A 200 -18.33 -11.63 -6.91
N ASN A 201 -18.06 -12.92 -7.01
CA ASN A 201 -18.94 -13.85 -7.70
C ASN A 201 -20.30 -13.95 -6.97
N ALA A 202 -20.31 -14.01 -5.65
CA ALA A 202 -21.54 -14.00 -4.86
C ALA A 202 -22.37 -12.72 -5.08
N PHE A 203 -21.69 -11.55 -5.10
CA PHE A 203 -22.34 -10.28 -5.37
C PHE A 203 -22.95 -10.21 -6.78
N MET A 204 -22.25 -10.72 -7.81
CA MET A 204 -22.74 -10.75 -9.19
C MET A 204 -23.95 -11.68 -9.36
N HIS A 205 -24.02 -12.78 -8.61
CA HIS A 205 -25.17 -13.69 -8.62
C HIS A 205 -26.40 -13.05 -7.96
N SER A 206 -26.24 -12.42 -6.81
CA SER A 206 -27.35 -11.74 -6.11
C SER A 206 -27.92 -10.58 -6.93
N ALA A 207 -27.08 -9.82 -7.61
CA ALA A 207 -27.53 -8.71 -8.47
C ALA A 207 -28.28 -9.17 -9.73
N ASN A 208 -28.02 -10.38 -10.22
CA ASN A 208 -28.76 -10.96 -11.34
C ASN A 208 -30.13 -11.54 -10.91
N ASP A 209 -30.25 -12.01 -9.68
CA ASP A 209 -31.52 -12.54 -9.15
C ASP A 209 -32.54 -11.42 -8.88
N GLU A 210 -32.10 -10.20 -8.56
CA GLU A 210 -32.97 -9.02 -8.37
C GLU A 210 -33.51 -8.42 -9.69
N ILE A 211 -32.96 -8.79 -10.84
CA ILE A 211 -33.41 -8.29 -12.15
C ILE A 211 -34.50 -9.21 -12.77
N ILE A 212 -34.77 -10.36 -12.17
CA ILE A 212 -35.69 -11.38 -12.71
C ILE A 212 -37.07 -11.36 -11.96
N GLU A 213 -37.25 -10.53 -10.96
CA GLU A 213 -38.55 -10.23 -10.34
C GLU A 213 -39.13 -8.91 -10.86
#